data_87d46a3e274fd6c605732049afb6d99c
#
_entry.id   87d46a3e274fd6c605732049afb6d99c
#
_cell.length_a   1.000
_cell.length_b   1.000
_cell.length_c   1.000
_cell.angle_alpha   90.00
_cell.angle_beta   90.00
_cell.angle_gamma   90.00
#
_symmetry.space_group_name_H-M   'P 1'
#
loop_
_entity.id
_entity.type
_entity.pdbx_description
1 polymer ?
#
loop_
_entity_poly.entity_id
_entity_poly.type
_entity_poly.pdbx_seq_one_letter_code
_entity_poly.pdbx_strand_id
1 'polypeptide(L)'
;MLHVITVHLKSKIPSDIPGQVIDPVKGIWRTADGWAEGSFLSSMKRMSQALEVRRLIDQILEDDPDARIVVAGDFNAEPEEVPVLAICGNVEDTNNGALAARVLVPIEHSIPNEARYTHFHHGRGRMIDHMLVTRNLLAHYRGSEIHNEILHDDSLAFATDTKYPESDHAPVVATFDFD
;
A
#
# COMPACT_ATOMS: atom_id res chain seq x y z
N MET A 1 21.08 12.45 0.23
CA MET A 1 21.07 10.97 0.43
C MET A 1 19.74 10.43 -0.09
N LEU A 2 19.66 9.15 -0.59
CA LEU A 2 18.41 8.48 -0.93
C LEU A 2 18.00 7.57 0.26
N HIS A 3 16.79 7.79 0.78
CA HIS A 3 16.17 6.93 1.78
C HIS A 3 15.16 6.02 1.11
N VAL A 4 15.23 4.71 1.36
CA VAL A 4 14.27 3.73 0.87
C VAL A 4 13.62 3.06 2.07
N ILE A 5 12.32 3.26 2.20
CA ILE A 5 11.49 2.69 3.28
C ILE A 5 10.61 1.61 2.65
N THR A 6 10.80 0.37 3.08
CA THR A 6 9.96 -0.75 2.63
C THR A 6 8.87 -1.02 3.64
N VAL A 7 7.65 -1.25 3.16
CA VAL A 7 6.48 -1.47 4.01
C VAL A 7 5.72 -2.73 3.59
N HIS A 8 5.13 -3.40 4.59
CA HIS A 8 4.09 -4.37 4.40
C HIS A 8 3.09 -4.15 5.53
N LEU A 9 2.05 -3.37 5.25
CA LEU A 9 1.05 -3.00 6.26
C LEU A 9 0.12 -4.19 6.52
N LYS A 10 -0.54 -4.18 7.68
CA LYS A 10 -1.47 -5.24 8.07
C LYS A 10 -2.57 -5.44 7.02
N SER A 11 -2.74 -6.67 6.57
CA SER A 11 -3.78 -7.06 5.59
C SER A 11 -5.19 -6.72 6.08
N LYS A 12 -6.14 -6.66 5.13
CA LYS A 12 -7.57 -6.46 5.43
C LYS A 12 -8.22 -7.69 6.07
N ILE A 13 -7.54 -8.84 6.06
CA ILE A 13 -8.01 -10.05 6.73
C ILE A 13 -8.18 -9.76 8.23
N PRO A 14 -9.36 -10.04 8.80
CA PRO A 14 -9.63 -9.80 10.23
C PRO A 14 -8.59 -10.48 11.12
N SER A 15 -8.18 -9.80 12.18
CA SER A 15 -7.32 -10.39 13.23
C SER A 15 -8.09 -11.45 14.00
N ASP A 16 -7.42 -12.52 14.36
CA ASP A 16 -8.04 -13.57 15.20
C ASP A 16 -8.46 -13.01 16.54
N ILE A 17 -9.69 -13.34 16.92
CA ILE A 17 -10.27 -13.03 18.23
C ILE A 17 -10.41 -14.34 19.01
N PRO A 18 -9.81 -14.46 20.20
CA PRO A 18 -9.87 -15.69 20.98
C PRO A 18 -11.30 -16.19 21.18
N GLY A 19 -11.55 -17.45 20.80
CA GLY A 19 -12.87 -18.09 20.92
C GLY A 19 -13.90 -17.69 19.86
N GLN A 20 -13.59 -16.78 18.95
CA GLN A 20 -14.48 -16.32 17.89
C GLN A 20 -14.17 -16.93 16.51
N VAL A 21 -13.00 -17.53 16.33
CA VAL A 21 -12.63 -18.24 15.10
C VAL A 21 -12.87 -19.73 15.28
N ILE A 22 -13.74 -20.33 14.46
CA ILE A 22 -14.08 -21.78 14.47
C ILE A 22 -13.06 -22.55 13.62
N ASP A 23 -12.79 -22.05 12.41
CA ASP A 23 -11.82 -22.63 11.49
C ASP A 23 -10.98 -21.49 10.88
N PRO A 24 -9.75 -21.32 11.35
CA PRO A 24 -8.89 -20.24 10.86
C PRO A 24 -8.44 -20.45 9.41
N VAL A 25 -8.37 -21.70 8.94
CA VAL A 25 -7.95 -22.00 7.56
C VAL A 25 -9.04 -21.60 6.56
N LYS A 26 -10.30 -21.85 6.91
CA LYS A 26 -11.46 -21.49 6.09
C LYS A 26 -12.03 -20.11 6.42
N GLY A 27 -11.48 -19.40 7.40
CA GLY A 27 -11.98 -18.10 7.82
C GLY A 27 -13.40 -18.14 8.40
N ILE A 28 -13.77 -19.25 9.10
CA ILE A 28 -15.12 -19.42 9.66
C ILE A 28 -15.20 -18.77 11.04
N TRP A 29 -16.06 -17.78 11.16
CA TRP A 29 -16.30 -17.04 12.39
C TRP A 29 -17.52 -17.55 13.15
N ARG A 30 -17.45 -17.52 14.47
CA ARG A 30 -18.55 -17.93 15.35
C ARG A 30 -19.69 -16.92 15.35
N THR A 31 -19.36 -15.63 15.32
CA THR A 31 -20.34 -14.53 15.37
C THR A 31 -19.93 -13.41 14.40
N ALA A 32 -20.91 -12.65 13.94
CA ALA A 32 -20.65 -11.42 13.16
C ALA A 32 -19.92 -10.36 14.02
N ASP A 33 -20.19 -10.31 15.31
CA ASP A 33 -19.53 -9.41 16.26
C ASP A 33 -18.03 -9.73 16.36
N GLY A 34 -17.65 -11.01 16.54
CA GLY A 34 -16.25 -11.42 16.56
C GLY A 34 -15.52 -11.10 15.24
N TRP A 35 -16.18 -11.31 14.10
CA TRP A 35 -15.64 -10.90 12.80
C TRP A 35 -15.44 -9.38 12.71
N ALA A 36 -16.41 -8.60 13.19
CA ALA A 36 -16.35 -7.14 13.19
C ALA A 36 -15.21 -6.62 14.09
N GLU A 37 -15.04 -7.20 15.28
CA GLU A 37 -13.92 -6.90 16.18
C GLU A 37 -12.57 -7.20 15.51
N GLY A 38 -12.43 -8.37 14.88
CA GLY A 38 -11.22 -8.75 14.15
C GLY A 38 -10.89 -7.79 13.00
N SER A 39 -11.91 -7.36 12.26
CA SER A 39 -11.80 -6.37 11.17
C SER A 39 -11.39 -5.00 11.70
N PHE A 40 -11.98 -4.56 12.80
CA PHE A 40 -11.60 -3.32 13.50
C PHE A 40 -10.13 -3.35 13.92
N LEU A 41 -9.69 -4.43 14.58
CA LEU A 41 -8.30 -4.56 15.03
C LEU A 41 -7.29 -4.57 13.87
N SER A 42 -7.63 -5.23 12.74
CA SER A 42 -6.78 -5.19 11.54
C SER A 42 -6.67 -3.78 10.98
N SER A 43 -7.78 -3.06 10.93
CA SER A 43 -7.82 -1.66 10.46
C SER A 43 -6.99 -0.75 11.37
N MET A 44 -7.13 -0.90 12.69
CA MET A 44 -6.34 -0.13 13.68
C MET A 44 -4.84 -0.38 13.51
N LYS A 45 -4.43 -1.65 13.35
CA LYS A 45 -3.02 -2.00 13.15
C LYS A 45 -2.47 -1.37 11.87
N ARG A 46 -3.19 -1.48 10.74
CA ARG A 46 -2.79 -0.91 9.46
C ARG A 46 -2.64 0.61 9.55
N MET A 47 -3.61 1.29 10.17
CA MET A 47 -3.57 2.74 10.37
C MET A 47 -2.41 3.16 11.27
N SER A 48 -2.14 2.43 12.35
CA SER A 48 -1.01 2.73 13.24
C SER A 48 0.33 2.58 12.51
N GLN A 49 0.48 1.53 11.71
CA GLN A 49 1.67 1.35 10.89
C GLN A 49 1.85 2.49 9.87
N ALA A 50 0.78 2.90 9.19
CA ALA A 50 0.83 4.04 8.26
C ALA A 50 1.23 5.35 8.96
N LEU A 51 0.72 5.60 10.15
CA LEU A 51 1.11 6.76 10.97
C LEU A 51 2.59 6.72 11.35
N GLU A 52 3.13 5.56 11.73
CA GLU A 52 4.56 5.44 12.04
C GLU A 52 5.44 5.73 10.82
N VAL A 53 5.04 5.25 9.64
CA VAL A 53 5.73 5.57 8.38
C VAL A 53 5.70 7.08 8.12
N ARG A 54 4.55 7.74 8.27
CA ARG A 54 4.42 9.19 8.09
C ARG A 54 5.32 9.96 9.06
N ARG A 55 5.36 9.56 10.33
CA ARG A 55 6.23 10.17 11.35
C ARG A 55 7.70 10.05 11.02
N LEU A 56 8.12 8.86 10.53
CA LEU A 56 9.50 8.64 10.09
C LEU A 56 9.85 9.55 8.90
N ILE A 57 8.94 9.70 7.92
CA ILE A 57 9.13 10.61 6.79
C ILE A 57 9.28 12.05 7.28
N ASP A 58 8.39 12.49 8.16
CA ASP A 58 8.45 13.87 8.70
C ASP A 58 9.72 14.14 9.48
N GLN A 59 10.21 13.15 10.25
CA GLN A 59 11.49 13.26 10.95
C GLN A 59 12.66 13.39 9.96
N ILE A 60 12.70 12.59 8.90
CA ILE A 60 13.75 12.67 7.88
C ILE A 60 13.71 14.05 7.20
N LEU A 61 12.52 14.57 6.87
CA LEU A 61 12.34 15.86 6.22
C LEU A 61 12.55 17.05 7.17
N GLU A 62 12.49 16.84 8.49
CA GLU A 62 12.89 17.84 9.51
C GLU A 62 14.41 17.98 9.55
N ASP A 63 15.13 16.85 9.50
CA ASP A 63 16.59 16.81 9.52
C ASP A 63 17.19 17.25 8.18
N ASP A 64 16.56 16.90 7.06
CA ASP A 64 16.97 17.27 5.68
C ASP A 64 15.73 17.56 4.82
N PRO A 65 15.33 18.83 4.67
CA PRO A 65 14.16 19.21 3.84
C PRO A 65 14.28 18.80 2.36
N ASP A 66 15.49 18.57 1.87
CA ASP A 66 15.77 18.13 0.50
C ASP A 66 15.99 16.60 0.41
N ALA A 67 15.69 15.85 1.46
CA ALA A 67 15.83 14.40 1.47
C ALA A 67 15.04 13.76 0.33
N ARG A 68 15.69 12.81 -0.34
CA ARG A 68 15.07 11.97 -1.37
C ARG A 68 14.56 10.71 -0.70
N ILE A 69 13.23 10.55 -0.65
CA ILE A 69 12.59 9.43 0.04
C ILE A 69 11.74 8.65 -0.97
N VAL A 70 11.87 7.33 -0.93
CA VAL A 70 10.97 6.36 -1.58
C VAL A 70 10.35 5.52 -0.48
N VAL A 71 9.02 5.41 -0.47
CA VAL A 71 8.29 4.45 0.35
C VAL A 71 7.63 3.46 -0.60
N ALA A 72 7.98 2.18 -0.50
CA ALA A 72 7.47 1.16 -1.43
C ALA A 72 7.10 -0.14 -0.72
N GLY A 73 6.11 -0.86 -1.26
CA GLY A 73 5.70 -2.17 -0.80
C GLY A 73 4.19 -2.38 -0.80
N ASP A 74 3.74 -3.41 -0.09
CA ASP A 74 2.32 -3.72 0.08
C ASP A 74 1.71 -2.89 1.22
N PHE A 75 0.85 -1.94 0.85
CA PHE A 75 0.12 -1.09 1.80
C PHE A 75 -1.19 -1.75 2.27
N ASN A 76 -1.61 -2.83 1.62
CA ASN A 76 -2.91 -3.47 1.86
C ASN A 76 -4.08 -2.46 1.85
N ALA A 77 -3.95 -1.41 1.03
CA ALA A 77 -4.88 -0.29 0.91
C ALA A 77 -4.86 0.24 -0.53
N GLU A 78 -6.01 0.63 -1.03
CA GLU A 78 -6.14 1.27 -2.35
C GLU A 78 -5.78 2.78 -2.27
N PRO A 79 -5.48 3.47 -3.38
CA PRO A 79 -4.94 4.84 -3.38
C PRO A 79 -5.76 5.86 -2.58
N GLU A 80 -7.10 5.70 -2.57
CA GLU A 80 -8.02 6.62 -1.89
C GLU A 80 -8.27 6.23 -0.42
N GLU A 81 -7.70 5.12 0.05
CA GLU A 81 -7.88 4.69 1.43
C GLU A 81 -6.93 5.44 2.37
N VAL A 82 -7.41 5.64 3.60
CA VAL A 82 -6.73 6.46 4.61
C VAL A 82 -5.27 6.08 4.87
N PRO A 83 -4.85 4.79 4.88
CA PRO A 83 -3.43 4.46 5.08
C PRO A 83 -2.51 5.06 4.01
N VAL A 84 -2.91 5.03 2.73
CA VAL A 84 -2.13 5.62 1.63
C VAL A 84 -2.12 7.14 1.75
N LEU A 85 -3.30 7.76 1.92
CA LEU A 85 -3.44 9.21 2.08
C LEU A 85 -2.62 9.74 3.26
N ALA A 86 -2.60 9.01 4.39
CA ALA A 86 -1.84 9.38 5.57
C ALA A 86 -0.32 9.36 5.30
N ILE A 87 0.19 8.35 4.60
CA ILE A 87 1.61 8.28 4.24
C ILE A 87 1.96 9.36 3.20
N CYS A 88 1.10 9.60 2.20
CA CYS A 88 1.28 10.70 1.24
C CYS A 88 1.34 12.06 1.94
N GLY A 89 0.59 12.26 3.00
CA GLY A 89 0.50 13.53 3.70
C GLY A 89 -0.37 14.53 2.93
N ASN A 90 -1.67 14.26 2.82
CA ASN A 90 -2.62 15.11 2.10
C ASN A 90 -2.71 16.51 2.73
N VAL A 91 -2.04 17.47 2.14
CA VAL A 91 -1.90 18.83 2.68
C VAL A 91 -3.20 19.65 2.60
N GLU A 92 -4.08 19.32 1.65
CA GLU A 92 -5.34 20.04 1.47
C GLU A 92 -6.23 19.92 2.71
N ASP A 93 -6.24 18.75 3.36
CA ASP A 93 -7.01 18.52 4.56
C ASP A 93 -6.41 19.19 5.81
N THR A 94 -5.14 19.59 5.75
CA THR A 94 -4.47 20.28 6.87
C THR A 94 -4.74 21.77 6.90
N ASN A 95 -5.24 22.36 5.81
CA ASN A 95 -5.38 23.81 5.60
C ASN A 95 -4.06 24.59 5.77
N ASN A 96 -2.92 23.90 5.65
CA ASN A 96 -1.58 24.49 5.77
C ASN A 96 -0.76 24.25 4.49
N GLY A 97 -0.81 25.18 3.56
CA GLY A 97 -0.10 25.11 2.27
C GLY A 97 1.43 24.98 2.39
N ALA A 98 2.02 25.39 3.53
CA ALA A 98 3.46 25.25 3.76
C ALA A 98 3.91 23.78 3.84
N LEU A 99 3.00 22.85 4.11
CA LEU A 99 3.28 21.42 4.15
C LEU A 99 3.38 20.78 2.76
N ALA A 100 3.07 21.50 1.68
CA ALA A 100 3.10 20.97 0.30
C ALA A 100 4.46 20.37 -0.09
N ALA A 101 5.56 20.87 0.47
CA ALA A 101 6.89 20.30 0.25
C ALA A 101 7.10 18.91 0.89
N ARG A 102 6.27 18.55 1.86
CA ARG A 102 6.36 17.28 2.61
C ARG A 102 5.44 16.18 2.04
N VAL A 103 4.68 16.48 0.98
CA VAL A 103 3.79 15.51 0.31
C VAL A 103 4.60 14.54 -0.52
N LEU A 104 4.30 13.25 -0.37
CA LEU A 104 4.80 12.22 -1.27
C LEU A 104 3.84 12.01 -2.44
N VAL A 105 4.39 11.71 -3.60
CA VAL A 105 3.64 11.52 -4.85
C VAL A 105 3.66 10.05 -5.23
N PRO A 106 2.48 9.41 -5.41
CA PRO A 106 2.41 8.06 -5.97
C PRO A 106 2.85 8.05 -7.43
N ILE A 107 3.89 7.29 -7.76
CA ILE A 107 4.41 7.24 -9.15
C ILE A 107 3.47 6.51 -10.09
N GLU A 108 2.69 5.58 -9.58
CA GLU A 108 1.69 4.83 -10.34
C GLU A 108 0.61 5.71 -10.99
N HIS A 109 0.47 6.98 -10.58
CA HIS A 109 -0.41 7.94 -11.25
C HIS A 109 0.00 8.21 -12.71
N SER A 110 1.24 7.91 -13.08
CA SER A 110 1.71 8.00 -14.47
C SER A 110 1.27 6.82 -15.34
N ILE A 111 0.75 5.73 -14.73
CA ILE A 111 0.29 4.52 -15.41
C ILE A 111 -1.19 4.67 -15.75
N PRO A 112 -1.65 4.30 -16.98
CA PRO A 112 -3.07 4.30 -17.33
C PRO A 112 -3.93 3.51 -16.34
N ASN A 113 -5.15 3.99 -16.06
CA ASN A 113 -6.04 3.41 -15.04
C ASN A 113 -6.31 1.92 -15.26
N GLU A 114 -6.48 1.51 -16.52
CA GLU A 114 -6.76 0.12 -16.90
C GLU A 114 -5.60 -0.84 -16.63
N ALA A 115 -4.37 -0.33 -16.52
CA ALA A 115 -3.16 -1.09 -16.22
C ALA A 115 -2.68 -0.89 -14.77
N ARG A 116 -3.38 -0.05 -13.99
CA ARG A 116 -2.97 0.35 -12.64
C ARG A 116 -3.56 -0.60 -11.59
N TYR A 117 -3.03 -1.82 -11.51
CA TYR A 117 -3.35 -2.78 -10.45
C TYR A 117 -2.17 -3.72 -10.21
N THR A 118 -1.99 -4.13 -8.96
CA THR A 118 -0.93 -5.04 -8.52
C THR A 118 -1.47 -6.36 -7.98
N HIS A 119 -2.76 -6.44 -7.72
CA HIS A 119 -3.44 -7.63 -7.21
C HIS A 119 -4.78 -7.80 -7.94
N PHE A 120 -5.16 -9.06 -8.23
CA PHE A 120 -6.41 -9.35 -8.95
C PHE A 120 -7.26 -10.34 -8.15
N HIS A 121 -8.46 -9.90 -7.76
CA HIS A 121 -9.34 -10.67 -6.87
C HIS A 121 -10.81 -10.51 -7.27
N HIS A 122 -11.52 -11.63 -7.40
CA HIS A 122 -12.92 -11.66 -7.84
C HIS A 122 -13.19 -10.86 -9.12
N GLY A 123 -12.32 -11.02 -10.12
CA GLY A 123 -12.46 -10.34 -11.40
C GLY A 123 -12.16 -8.85 -11.37
N ARG A 124 -11.52 -8.33 -10.31
CA ARG A 124 -11.19 -6.91 -10.16
C ARG A 124 -9.71 -6.71 -9.87
N GLY A 125 -9.07 -5.86 -10.67
CA GLY A 125 -7.74 -5.33 -10.36
C GLY A 125 -7.81 -4.35 -9.17
N ARG A 126 -6.86 -4.47 -8.25
CA ARG A 126 -6.68 -3.58 -7.10
C ARG A 126 -5.25 -3.08 -7.06
N MET A 127 -5.09 -1.80 -6.80
CA MET A 127 -3.78 -1.21 -6.56
C MET A 127 -3.53 -1.18 -5.06
N ILE A 128 -2.73 -2.11 -4.55
CA ILE A 128 -2.43 -2.24 -3.11
C ILE A 128 -0.94 -2.20 -2.79
N ASP A 129 -0.09 -2.36 -3.80
CA ASP A 129 1.34 -2.14 -3.72
C ASP A 129 1.66 -0.77 -4.32
N HIS A 130 2.27 0.11 -3.55
CA HIS A 130 2.53 1.48 -3.95
C HIS A 130 4.01 1.81 -3.93
N MET A 131 4.39 2.81 -4.71
CA MET A 131 5.67 3.49 -4.60
C MET A 131 5.45 5.00 -4.53
N LEU A 132 5.67 5.55 -3.36
CA LEU A 132 5.48 6.97 -3.05
C LEU A 132 6.85 7.65 -2.99
N VAL A 133 7.01 8.80 -3.61
CA VAL A 133 8.29 9.50 -3.68
C VAL A 133 8.18 10.97 -3.28
N THR A 134 9.24 11.52 -2.71
CA THR A 134 9.32 12.97 -2.48
C THR A 134 9.37 13.73 -3.79
N ARG A 135 8.86 14.96 -3.81
CA ARG A 135 8.74 15.78 -5.03
C ARG A 135 10.07 16.05 -5.73
N ASN A 136 11.16 16.17 -4.98
CA ASN A 136 12.50 16.38 -5.54
C ASN A 136 13.01 15.16 -6.35
N LEU A 137 12.50 13.95 -6.08
CA LEU A 137 12.77 12.77 -6.91
C LEU A 137 12.10 12.82 -8.29
N LEU A 138 10.98 13.55 -8.42
CA LEU A 138 10.27 13.64 -9.70
C LEU A 138 11.11 14.29 -10.81
N ALA A 139 12.08 15.15 -10.46
CA ALA A 139 13.03 15.70 -11.46
C ALA A 139 13.90 14.62 -12.09
N HIS A 140 14.13 13.52 -11.40
CA HIS A 140 14.93 12.38 -11.83
C HIS A 140 14.09 11.23 -12.40
N TYR A 141 12.76 11.29 -12.28
CA TYR A 141 11.85 10.24 -12.72
C TYR A 141 11.80 10.13 -14.24
N ARG A 142 11.88 8.89 -14.78
CA ARG A 142 11.84 8.60 -16.22
C ARG A 142 10.63 7.78 -16.64
N GLY A 143 10.04 7.03 -15.72
CA GLY A 143 8.85 6.22 -16.00
C GLY A 143 8.64 5.14 -14.95
N SER A 144 7.44 4.56 -14.97
CA SER A 144 7.08 3.40 -14.17
C SER A 144 6.20 2.44 -14.96
N GLU A 145 6.24 1.19 -14.58
CA GLU A 145 5.45 0.10 -15.14
C GLU A 145 5.02 -0.88 -14.03
N ILE A 146 3.93 -1.58 -14.26
CA ILE A 146 3.44 -2.66 -13.41
C ILE A 146 3.40 -3.91 -14.27
N HIS A 147 4.13 -4.95 -13.86
CA HIS A 147 4.19 -6.22 -14.60
C HIS A 147 3.06 -7.14 -14.16
N ASN A 148 1.84 -6.83 -14.59
CA ASN A 148 0.62 -7.56 -14.25
C ASN A 148 0.08 -8.44 -15.39
N GLU A 149 0.86 -8.66 -16.45
CA GLU A 149 0.47 -9.38 -17.67
C GLU A 149 0.08 -10.83 -17.40
N ILE A 150 0.68 -11.46 -16.39
CA ILE A 150 0.44 -12.86 -16.01
C ILE A 150 -0.24 -13.00 -14.65
N LEU A 151 -0.74 -11.89 -14.09
CA LEU A 151 -1.34 -11.89 -12.77
C LEU A 151 -2.65 -12.69 -12.76
N HIS A 152 -2.75 -13.66 -11.86
CA HIS A 152 -3.92 -14.52 -11.71
C HIS A 152 -4.96 -13.92 -10.77
N ASP A 153 -6.23 -14.34 -10.95
CA ASP A 153 -7.27 -14.07 -9.96
C ASP A 153 -7.03 -14.99 -8.74
N ASP A 154 -6.59 -14.43 -7.63
CA ASP A 154 -6.26 -15.18 -6.42
C ASP A 154 -7.48 -15.87 -5.81
N SER A 155 -8.71 -15.37 -6.06
CA SER A 155 -9.94 -16.02 -5.61
C SER A 155 -10.11 -17.42 -6.21
N LEU A 156 -9.55 -17.69 -7.40
CA LEU A 156 -9.57 -19.01 -8.02
C LEU A 156 -8.64 -19.98 -7.30
N ALA A 157 -7.51 -19.51 -6.78
CA ALA A 157 -6.59 -20.33 -5.98
C ALA A 157 -7.25 -20.79 -4.66
N PHE A 158 -8.10 -19.96 -4.06
CA PHE A 158 -8.87 -20.32 -2.87
C PHE A 158 -10.08 -21.21 -3.16
N ALA A 159 -10.67 -21.09 -4.36
CA ALA A 159 -11.85 -21.86 -4.76
C ALA A 159 -11.51 -23.24 -5.36
N THR A 160 -10.27 -23.45 -5.77
CA THR A 160 -9.79 -24.66 -6.43
C THR A 160 -8.48 -25.13 -5.79
N ASP A 161 -8.08 -26.38 -6.04
CA ASP A 161 -6.75 -26.88 -5.64
C ASP A 161 -5.62 -26.40 -6.59
N THR A 162 -5.89 -25.45 -7.47
CA THR A 162 -4.91 -24.94 -8.44
C THR A 162 -3.87 -24.10 -7.71
N LYS A 163 -2.61 -24.49 -7.85
CA LYS A 163 -1.47 -23.72 -7.36
C LYS A 163 -0.84 -22.96 -8.52
N TYR A 164 -0.71 -21.67 -8.35
CA TYR A 164 0.04 -20.83 -9.27
C TYR A 164 1.47 -20.70 -8.74
N PRO A 165 2.50 -20.92 -9.58
CA PRO A 165 3.90 -20.80 -9.13
C PRO A 165 4.37 -19.36 -8.96
N GLU A 166 3.67 -18.41 -9.59
CA GLU A 166 3.96 -16.99 -9.57
C GLU A 166 3.36 -16.32 -8.32
N SER A 167 3.86 -15.12 -8.00
CA SER A 167 3.28 -14.26 -6.96
C SER A 167 1.86 -13.84 -7.34
N ASP A 168 0.99 -13.71 -6.36
CA ASP A 168 -0.34 -13.08 -6.46
C ASP A 168 -0.28 -11.55 -6.48
N HIS A 169 0.93 -10.98 -6.37
CA HIS A 169 1.21 -9.56 -6.51
C HIS A 169 2.11 -9.27 -7.71
N ALA A 170 1.78 -8.25 -8.49
CA ALA A 170 2.57 -7.77 -9.61
C ALA A 170 3.66 -6.79 -9.14
N PRO A 171 4.90 -6.91 -9.64
CA PRO A 171 5.96 -5.95 -9.32
C PRO A 171 5.67 -4.57 -9.91
N VAL A 172 5.92 -3.54 -9.12
CA VAL A 172 5.93 -2.13 -9.54
C VAL A 172 7.39 -1.72 -9.75
N VAL A 173 7.71 -1.22 -10.93
CA VAL A 173 9.07 -0.79 -11.30
C VAL A 173 9.05 0.70 -11.62
N ALA A 174 10.04 1.43 -11.13
CA ALA A 174 10.27 2.83 -11.49
C ALA A 174 11.73 3.06 -11.84
N THR A 175 11.94 3.89 -12.85
CA THR A 175 13.27 4.29 -13.30
C THR A 175 13.54 5.74 -12.95
N PHE A 176 14.69 5.97 -12.34
CA PHE A 176 15.21 7.30 -12.00
C PHE A 176 16.61 7.47 -12.59
N ASP A 177 16.91 8.69 -13.05
CA ASP A 177 18.18 9.08 -13.62
C ASP A 177 18.75 10.25 -12.81
N PHE A 178 19.95 10.07 -12.28
CA PHE A 178 20.60 11.01 -11.36
C PHE A 178 21.82 11.73 -11.97
N ASP A 179 21.95 11.70 -13.30
CA ASP A 179 23.04 12.38 -14.02
C ASP A 179 23.01 13.90 -13.91
#